data_8f82946f5452587ee9ff931d83c6d0c0
#
_entry.id   8f82946f5452587ee9ff931d83c6d0c0
#
_cell.length_a   1.000
_cell.length_b   1.000
_cell.length_c   1.000
_cell.angle_alpha   90.00
_cell.angle_beta   90.00
_cell.angle_gamma   90.00
#
_symmetry.space_group_name_H-M   'P 1'
#
loop_
_entity.id
_entity.type
_entity.pdbx_description
1 polymer ?
#
loop_
_entity_poly.entity_id
_entity_poly.type
_entity_poly.pdbx_seq_one_letter_code
_entity_poly.pdbx_strand_id
1 'polypeptide(L)'
;MLPLTSQEVDEIDLEQVMISGLLPPHFLSTDPIEDLRAYVGDYLKEEIAAEALTQNIPAFAEFLRVAAITSSELINYTNVARESGVSAKVVRSYFSILEDTYLGFRLPPWRRARNRRLIETEKFFLFDVGVANYLARRRPMLGGSEFGKSFEHYILMELKAYQAYREPEMELSFWRTAAGQEVDFILGSPRCGDRSQGRQPSS
;
A
#
# COMPACT_ATOMS: atom_id res chain seq x y z
N MET A 1 10.47 0.97 8.48
CA MET A 1 11.22 2.12 7.90
C MET A 1 10.36 2.68 6.77
N LEU A 2 10.20 4.00 6.68
CA LEU A 2 9.50 4.60 5.53
C LEU A 2 10.53 4.87 4.43
N PRO A 3 10.14 4.81 3.14
CA PRO A 3 10.97 5.27 2.04
C PRO A 3 11.31 6.75 2.15
N LEU A 4 12.30 7.21 1.38
CA LEU A 4 12.61 8.64 1.26
C LEU A 4 11.39 9.41 0.73
N THR A 5 11.31 10.68 1.12
CA THR A 5 10.27 11.59 0.64
C THR A 5 10.83 12.56 -0.40
N SER A 6 9.94 13.21 -1.14
CA SER A 6 10.31 14.28 -2.06
C SER A 6 11.06 15.44 -1.41
N GLN A 7 10.95 15.61 -0.09
CA GLN A 7 11.67 16.66 0.66
C GLN A 7 13.10 16.25 1.04
N GLU A 8 13.42 14.97 0.97
CA GLU A 8 14.73 14.41 1.32
C GLU A 8 15.63 14.17 0.09
N VAL A 9 15.08 14.43 -1.10
CA VAL A 9 15.76 14.25 -2.39
C VAL A 9 15.83 15.59 -3.10
N ASP A 10 17.02 15.99 -3.55
CA ASP A 10 17.26 17.30 -4.16
C ASP A 10 16.52 17.48 -5.50
N GLU A 11 16.46 16.42 -6.32
CA GLU A 11 15.76 16.41 -7.61
C GLU A 11 15.05 15.07 -7.79
N ILE A 12 13.76 15.11 -8.12
CA ILE A 12 12.94 13.93 -8.33
C ILE A 12 12.70 13.70 -9.83
N ASP A 13 13.28 12.60 -10.33
CA ASP A 13 12.86 12.00 -11.57
C ASP A 13 11.77 10.96 -11.28
N LEU A 14 10.54 11.28 -11.68
CA LEU A 14 9.39 10.40 -11.44
C LEU A 14 9.53 9.04 -12.12
N GLU A 15 10.15 8.97 -13.31
CA GLU A 15 10.35 7.67 -13.98
C GLU A 15 11.35 6.81 -13.19
N GLN A 16 12.43 7.43 -12.71
CA GLN A 16 13.37 6.74 -11.83
C GLN A 16 12.70 6.26 -10.56
N VAL A 17 11.93 7.12 -9.88
CA VAL A 17 11.19 6.74 -8.66
C VAL A 17 10.25 5.57 -8.90
N MET A 18 9.54 5.55 -10.04
CA MET A 18 8.65 4.42 -10.37
C MET A 18 9.43 3.11 -10.60
N ILE A 19 10.67 3.18 -11.04
CA ILE A 19 11.52 2.00 -11.30
C ILE A 19 12.24 1.54 -10.03
N SER A 20 12.93 2.46 -9.35
CA SER A 20 13.79 2.13 -8.19
C SER A 20 13.06 2.13 -6.86
N GLY A 21 11.91 2.79 -6.78
CA GLY A 21 11.32 3.17 -5.50
C GLY A 21 12.10 4.28 -4.79
N LEU A 22 11.79 4.51 -3.55
CA LEU A 22 12.42 5.50 -2.69
C LEU A 22 13.13 4.88 -1.46
N LEU A 23 13.33 3.58 -1.46
CA LEU A 23 14.22 2.97 -0.46
C LEU A 23 15.67 3.40 -0.74
N PRO A 24 16.40 3.96 0.26
CA PRO A 24 17.74 4.52 0.04
C PRO A 24 18.69 3.58 -0.71
N PRO A 25 18.78 2.27 -0.40
CA PRO A 25 19.67 1.37 -1.12
C PRO A 25 19.39 1.28 -2.62
N HIS A 26 18.10 1.31 -3.01
CA HIS A 26 17.69 1.18 -4.40
C HIS A 26 17.70 2.52 -5.14
N PHE A 27 17.23 3.58 -4.48
CA PHE A 27 17.15 4.92 -5.07
C PHE A 27 18.52 5.50 -5.40
N LEU A 28 19.52 5.27 -4.52
CA LEU A 28 20.89 5.74 -4.68
C LEU A 28 21.77 4.80 -5.50
N SER A 29 21.24 3.68 -5.96
CA SER A 29 21.99 2.67 -6.71
C SER A 29 22.24 3.08 -8.16
N THR A 30 23.36 2.61 -8.69
CA THR A 30 23.66 2.66 -10.12
C THR A 30 22.96 1.58 -10.93
N ASP A 31 22.51 0.49 -10.26
CA ASP A 31 21.72 -0.59 -10.86
C ASP A 31 20.56 -1.00 -9.93
N PRO A 32 19.52 -0.15 -9.85
CA PRO A 32 18.40 -0.37 -8.94
C PRO A 32 17.61 -1.65 -9.24
N ILE A 33 17.63 -2.13 -10.47
CA ILE A 33 16.92 -3.36 -10.86
C ILE A 33 17.61 -4.59 -10.28
N GLU A 34 18.94 -4.63 -10.29
CA GLU A 34 19.70 -5.71 -9.70
C GLU A 34 19.54 -5.75 -8.17
N ASP A 35 19.56 -4.57 -7.54
CA ASP A 35 19.35 -4.45 -6.10
C ASP A 35 17.93 -4.86 -5.68
N LEU A 36 16.91 -4.47 -6.45
CA LEU A 36 15.54 -4.93 -6.24
C LEU A 36 15.42 -6.45 -6.44
N ARG A 37 16.17 -7.01 -7.39
CA ARG A 37 16.19 -8.45 -7.62
C ARG A 37 16.76 -9.19 -6.39
N ALA A 38 17.88 -8.72 -5.87
CA ALA A 38 18.50 -9.29 -4.69
C ALA A 38 17.58 -9.14 -3.46
N TYR A 39 17.02 -7.94 -3.27
CA TYR A 39 16.12 -7.65 -2.16
C TYR A 39 14.87 -8.55 -2.18
N VAL A 40 14.18 -8.66 -3.30
CA VAL A 40 12.96 -9.47 -3.44
C VAL A 40 13.30 -10.97 -3.49
N GLY A 41 14.43 -11.34 -4.12
CA GLY A 41 14.84 -12.72 -4.30
C GLY A 41 15.21 -13.40 -3.01
N ASP A 42 16.07 -12.76 -2.25
CA ASP A 42 16.73 -13.36 -1.10
C ASP A 42 16.23 -12.76 0.22
N TYR A 43 16.39 -11.43 0.41
CA TYR A 43 16.12 -10.80 1.69
C TYR A 43 14.64 -10.91 2.12
N LEU A 44 13.71 -10.56 1.25
CA LEU A 44 12.29 -10.56 1.59
C LEU A 44 11.77 -11.97 1.90
N LYS A 45 12.26 -12.97 1.19
CA LYS A 45 11.89 -14.37 1.44
C LYS A 45 12.52 -14.91 2.71
N GLU A 46 13.77 -14.57 2.95
CA GLU A 46 14.49 -15.01 4.15
C GLU A 46 13.93 -14.37 5.41
N GLU A 47 13.58 -13.09 5.37
CA GLU A 47 12.98 -12.38 6.50
C GLU A 47 11.62 -12.99 6.89
N ILE A 48 10.77 -13.26 5.90
CA ILE A 48 9.47 -13.90 6.13
C ILE A 48 9.63 -15.35 6.61
N ALA A 49 10.63 -16.08 6.10
CA ALA A 49 10.91 -17.43 6.54
C ALA A 49 11.53 -17.47 7.96
N ALA A 50 12.44 -16.55 8.28
CA ALA A 50 13.09 -16.44 9.57
C ALA A 50 12.09 -16.12 10.70
N GLU A 51 11.08 -15.32 10.41
CA GLU A 51 10.00 -15.02 11.35
C GLU A 51 8.98 -16.17 11.48
N ALA A 52 9.20 -17.31 10.82
CA ALA A 52 8.30 -18.47 10.80
C ALA A 52 6.84 -18.13 10.43
N LEU A 53 6.64 -17.02 9.74
CA LEU A 53 5.32 -16.50 9.40
C LEU A 53 4.59 -17.34 8.34
N THR A 54 5.36 -18.08 7.52
CA THR A 54 4.81 -19.07 6.60
C THR A 54 5.82 -20.19 6.31
N GLN A 55 5.33 -21.43 6.25
CA GLN A 55 6.12 -22.59 5.86
C GLN A 55 6.11 -22.82 4.35
N ASN A 56 5.19 -22.21 3.62
CA ASN A 56 5.04 -22.37 2.18
C ASN A 56 5.58 -21.15 1.42
N ILE A 57 6.90 -21.03 1.38
CA ILE A 57 7.61 -19.92 0.71
C ILE A 57 7.24 -19.78 -0.77
N PRO A 58 7.16 -20.87 -1.58
CA PRO A 58 6.74 -20.73 -2.98
C PRO A 58 5.34 -20.12 -3.15
N ALA A 59 4.36 -20.57 -2.36
CA ALA A 59 3.00 -20.02 -2.41
C ALA A 59 2.95 -18.56 -1.93
N PHE A 60 3.77 -18.21 -0.93
CA PHE A 60 3.88 -16.84 -0.49
C PHE A 60 4.52 -15.93 -1.53
N ALA A 61 5.56 -16.39 -2.23
CA ALA A 61 6.19 -15.65 -3.31
C ALA A 61 5.20 -15.38 -4.47
N GLU A 62 4.38 -16.36 -4.82
CA GLU A 62 3.34 -16.17 -5.84
C GLU A 62 2.23 -15.22 -5.34
N PHE A 63 1.84 -15.32 -4.08
CA PHE A 63 0.94 -14.35 -3.46
C PHE A 63 1.51 -12.93 -3.51
N LEU A 64 2.79 -12.72 -3.18
CA LEU A 64 3.44 -11.41 -3.27
C LEU A 64 3.35 -10.80 -4.67
N ARG A 65 3.60 -11.63 -5.69
CA ARG A 65 3.48 -11.22 -7.09
C ARG A 65 2.06 -10.77 -7.42
N VAL A 66 1.05 -11.54 -6.99
CA VAL A 66 -0.37 -11.21 -7.23
C VAL A 66 -0.77 -9.96 -6.43
N ALA A 67 -0.33 -9.84 -5.18
CA ALA A 67 -0.57 -8.65 -4.35
C ALA A 67 0.04 -7.39 -4.97
N ALA A 68 1.22 -7.50 -5.58
CA ALA A 68 1.85 -6.39 -6.30
C ALA A 68 1.08 -6.00 -7.58
N ILE A 69 0.60 -6.99 -8.35
CA ILE A 69 -0.21 -6.74 -9.55
C ILE A 69 -1.51 -6.00 -9.19
N THR A 70 -2.12 -6.35 -8.07
CA THR A 70 -3.37 -5.76 -7.58
C THR A 70 -3.14 -4.60 -6.60
N SER A 71 -1.90 -4.16 -6.41
CA SER A 71 -1.59 -2.98 -5.58
C SER A 71 -2.33 -1.76 -6.13
N SER A 72 -2.84 -0.92 -5.23
CA SER A 72 -3.75 0.20 -5.49
C SER A 72 -5.20 -0.17 -5.86
N GLU A 73 -5.51 -1.45 -5.97
CA GLU A 73 -6.87 -1.90 -6.26
C GLU A 73 -7.61 -2.37 -5.01
N LEU A 74 -8.93 -2.47 -5.10
CA LEU A 74 -9.76 -3.08 -4.06
C LEU A 74 -9.38 -4.55 -3.87
N ILE A 75 -9.15 -4.97 -2.63
CA ILE A 75 -8.75 -6.35 -2.34
C ILE A 75 -9.87 -7.32 -2.72
N ASN A 76 -9.58 -8.20 -3.67
CA ASN A 76 -10.45 -9.32 -4.00
C ASN A 76 -9.80 -10.63 -3.55
N TYR A 77 -10.09 -11.04 -2.33
CA TYR A 77 -9.51 -12.25 -1.73
C TYR A 77 -9.71 -13.52 -2.56
N THR A 78 -10.85 -13.65 -3.25
CA THR A 78 -11.16 -14.81 -4.08
C THR A 78 -10.30 -14.84 -5.34
N ASN A 79 -10.12 -13.69 -5.99
CA ASN A 79 -9.25 -13.60 -7.16
C ASN A 79 -7.79 -13.82 -6.79
N VAL A 80 -7.30 -13.18 -5.72
CA VAL A 80 -5.93 -13.40 -5.23
C VAL A 80 -5.70 -14.86 -4.86
N ALA A 81 -6.65 -15.52 -4.22
CA ALA A 81 -6.58 -16.93 -3.87
C ALA A 81 -6.45 -17.84 -5.10
N ARG A 82 -7.27 -17.57 -6.13
CA ARG A 82 -7.22 -18.31 -7.39
C ARG A 82 -5.88 -18.14 -8.10
N GLU A 83 -5.40 -16.91 -8.22
CA GLU A 83 -4.15 -16.59 -8.93
C GLU A 83 -2.90 -17.09 -8.18
N SER A 84 -2.91 -17.09 -6.83
CA SER A 84 -1.79 -17.55 -6.02
C SER A 84 -1.84 -19.03 -5.64
N GLY A 85 -2.88 -19.76 -6.05
CA GLY A 85 -3.00 -21.19 -5.81
C GLY A 85 -3.21 -21.60 -4.34
N VAL A 86 -3.71 -20.69 -3.51
CA VAL A 86 -3.98 -20.94 -2.08
C VAL A 86 -5.42 -20.61 -1.71
N SER A 87 -5.88 -21.01 -0.52
CA SER A 87 -7.23 -20.67 -0.08
C SER A 87 -7.38 -19.18 0.29
N ALA A 88 -8.58 -18.63 0.18
CA ALA A 88 -8.87 -17.24 0.60
C ALA A 88 -8.57 -17.00 2.09
N LYS A 89 -8.63 -18.03 2.94
CA LYS A 89 -8.21 -17.95 4.35
C LYS A 89 -6.70 -17.71 4.47
N VAL A 90 -5.90 -18.44 3.69
CA VAL A 90 -4.44 -18.28 3.63
C VAL A 90 -4.07 -16.90 3.07
N VAL A 91 -4.76 -16.42 2.02
CA VAL A 91 -4.55 -15.07 1.48
C VAL A 91 -4.78 -13.99 2.53
N ARG A 92 -5.84 -14.10 3.36
CA ARG A 92 -6.07 -13.15 4.47
C ARG A 92 -4.91 -13.15 5.47
N SER A 93 -4.42 -14.34 5.84
CA SER A 93 -3.26 -14.48 6.72
C SER A 93 -2.00 -13.84 6.09
N TYR A 94 -1.78 -14.05 4.80
CA TYR A 94 -0.64 -13.47 4.10
C TYR A 94 -0.69 -11.94 4.02
N PHE A 95 -1.86 -11.35 3.79
CA PHE A 95 -2.01 -9.90 3.90
C PHE A 95 -1.73 -9.39 5.32
N SER A 96 -2.18 -10.11 6.36
CA SER A 96 -1.86 -9.73 7.75
C SER A 96 -0.36 -9.79 8.01
N ILE A 97 0.34 -10.81 7.50
CA ILE A 97 1.80 -10.89 7.59
C ILE A 97 2.45 -9.64 6.98
N LEU A 98 2.03 -9.21 5.78
CA LEU A 98 2.58 -8.00 5.15
C LEU A 98 2.33 -6.73 5.99
N GLU A 99 1.20 -6.65 6.68
CA GLU A 99 0.90 -5.52 7.57
C GLU A 99 1.72 -5.58 8.86
N ASP A 100 1.80 -6.75 9.49
CA ASP A 100 2.53 -6.96 10.74
C ASP A 100 4.05 -6.73 10.56
N THR A 101 4.57 -7.01 9.37
CA THR A 101 5.98 -6.79 9.00
C THR A 101 6.23 -5.42 8.33
N TYR A 102 5.23 -4.56 8.23
CA TYR A 102 5.32 -3.25 7.55
C TYR A 102 5.70 -3.32 6.07
N LEU A 103 5.48 -4.46 5.42
CA LEU A 103 5.70 -4.65 3.98
C LEU A 103 4.50 -4.24 3.13
N GLY A 104 3.44 -3.81 3.77
CA GLY A 104 2.27 -3.26 3.11
C GLY A 104 1.27 -2.68 4.11
N PHE A 105 0.28 -2.01 3.59
CA PHE A 105 -0.78 -1.40 4.40
C PHE A 105 -2.08 -1.33 3.62
N ARG A 106 -3.18 -1.28 4.37
CA ARG A 106 -4.52 -1.09 3.82
C ARG A 106 -4.90 0.37 3.85
N LEU A 107 -5.53 0.82 2.80
CA LEU A 107 -6.20 2.11 2.75
C LEU A 107 -7.71 1.84 2.88
N PRO A 108 -8.34 2.27 3.99
CA PRO A 108 -9.76 2.03 4.22
C PRO A 108 -10.64 2.96 3.38
N PRO A 109 -11.87 2.58 3.05
CA PRO A 109 -12.83 3.47 2.44
C PRO A 109 -13.30 4.53 3.45
N TRP A 110 -13.47 5.76 2.97
CA TRP A 110 -13.99 6.86 3.77
C TRP A 110 -15.47 6.64 4.14
N ARG A 111 -15.80 6.75 5.42
CA ARG A 111 -17.14 6.51 5.97
C ARG A 111 -17.69 7.76 6.63
N ARG A 112 -18.66 8.41 6.05
CA ARG A 112 -19.35 9.60 6.61
C ARG A 112 -20.74 9.33 7.17
N ALA A 113 -21.21 8.25 7.42
CA ALA A 113 -22.47 7.88 8.06
C ALA A 113 -23.08 6.60 7.50
N ARG A 114 -23.92 5.96 8.31
CA ARG A 114 -24.50 4.63 8.12
C ARG A 114 -25.40 4.41 6.89
N ASN A 115 -25.65 5.40 6.02
CA ASN A 115 -26.77 5.35 5.10
C ASN A 115 -26.46 5.40 3.59
N ARG A 116 -25.22 5.12 3.14
CA ARG A 116 -24.96 4.98 1.70
C ARG A 116 -24.32 3.64 1.42
N ARG A 117 -24.73 2.99 0.32
CA ARG A 117 -24.07 1.80 -0.27
C ARG A 117 -22.68 2.20 -0.78
N LEU A 118 -21.76 2.42 0.13
CA LEU A 118 -20.36 2.63 -0.17
C LEU A 118 -19.69 1.27 -0.28
N ILE A 119 -18.65 1.20 -1.09
CA ILE A 119 -17.78 0.03 -1.13
C ILE A 119 -17.12 -0.09 0.24
N GLU A 120 -17.21 -1.26 0.85
CA GLU A 120 -16.63 -1.55 2.18
C GLU A 120 -15.25 -2.17 2.08
N THR A 121 -14.85 -2.57 0.88
CA THR A 121 -13.57 -3.22 0.62
C THR A 121 -12.44 -2.21 0.61
N GLU A 122 -11.35 -2.53 1.27
CA GLU A 122 -10.14 -1.72 1.36
C GLU A 122 -9.29 -1.88 0.11
N LYS A 123 -8.44 -0.88 -0.19
CA LYS A 123 -7.32 -1.02 -1.11
C LYS A 123 -6.09 -1.53 -0.34
N PHE A 124 -5.19 -2.24 -1.03
CA PHE A 124 -3.91 -2.65 -0.47
C PHE A 124 -2.75 -2.06 -1.28
N PHE A 125 -1.71 -1.65 -0.58
CA PHE A 125 -0.49 -1.12 -1.16
C PHE A 125 0.70 -1.79 -0.52
N LEU A 126 1.70 -2.14 -1.32
CA LEU A 126 3.00 -2.49 -0.79
C LEU A 126 3.71 -1.24 -0.24
N PHE A 127 4.72 -1.44 0.59
CA PHE A 127 5.41 -0.37 1.30
C PHE A 127 6.26 0.55 0.41
N ASP A 128 6.63 0.09 -0.80
CA ASP A 128 7.45 0.83 -1.76
C ASP A 128 6.98 0.62 -3.20
N VAL A 129 6.96 1.68 -4.01
CA VAL A 129 6.47 1.65 -5.39
C VAL A 129 7.40 0.89 -6.32
N GLY A 130 8.72 0.99 -6.14
CA GLY A 130 9.72 0.26 -6.93
C GLY A 130 9.62 -1.23 -6.70
N VAL A 131 9.52 -1.66 -5.44
CA VAL A 131 9.29 -3.06 -5.06
C VAL A 131 7.99 -3.58 -5.66
N ALA A 132 6.90 -2.80 -5.59
CA ALA A 132 5.61 -3.18 -6.17
C ALA A 132 5.70 -3.35 -7.70
N ASN A 133 6.33 -2.41 -8.40
CA ASN A 133 6.48 -2.46 -9.85
C ASN A 133 7.42 -3.60 -10.28
N TYR A 134 8.50 -3.84 -9.54
CA TYR A 134 9.40 -4.96 -9.79
C TYR A 134 8.69 -6.31 -9.66
N LEU A 135 7.99 -6.54 -8.56
CA LEU A 135 7.21 -7.76 -8.32
C LEU A 135 6.12 -7.97 -9.37
N ALA A 136 5.42 -6.90 -9.75
CA ALA A 136 4.37 -6.92 -10.77
C ALA A 136 4.91 -6.99 -12.20
N ARG A 137 6.23 -6.89 -12.41
CA ARG A 137 6.91 -6.77 -13.70
C ARG A 137 6.37 -5.61 -14.53
N ARG A 138 6.02 -4.52 -13.89
CA ARG A 138 5.60 -3.27 -14.54
C ARG A 138 6.81 -2.44 -14.92
N ARG A 139 6.68 -1.73 -16.04
CA ARG A 139 7.62 -0.68 -16.47
C ARG A 139 6.84 0.60 -16.71
N PRO A 140 6.46 1.31 -15.65
CA PRO A 140 5.67 2.52 -15.79
C PRO A 140 6.50 3.61 -16.47
N MET A 141 6.08 3.98 -17.67
CA MET A 141 6.65 5.08 -18.44
C MET A 141 5.67 6.25 -18.41
N LEU A 142 6.19 7.46 -18.43
CA LEU A 142 5.38 8.68 -18.44
C LEU A 142 4.36 8.63 -19.59
N GLY A 143 3.08 8.85 -19.27
CA GLY A 143 1.98 8.76 -20.22
C GLY A 143 1.48 7.34 -20.53
N GLY A 144 2.11 6.31 -20.01
CA GLY A 144 1.64 4.92 -20.13
C GLY A 144 0.49 4.59 -19.17
N SER A 145 -0.30 3.57 -19.49
CA SER A 145 -1.45 3.16 -18.67
C SER A 145 -1.08 2.66 -17.26
N GLU A 146 0.13 2.16 -17.09
CA GLU A 146 0.64 1.68 -15.79
C GLU A 146 1.18 2.81 -14.92
N PHE A 147 1.51 3.96 -15.53
CA PHE A 147 2.06 5.10 -14.81
C PHE A 147 1.08 5.64 -13.77
N GLY A 148 -0.19 5.76 -14.11
CA GLY A 148 -1.20 6.28 -13.20
C GLY A 148 -1.32 5.51 -11.89
N LYS A 149 -1.30 4.17 -11.93
CA LYS A 149 -1.32 3.31 -10.74
C LYS A 149 -0.05 3.46 -9.89
N SER A 150 1.10 3.52 -10.53
CA SER A 150 2.38 3.68 -9.85
C SER A 150 2.49 5.09 -9.23
N PHE A 151 1.95 6.11 -9.92
CA PHE A 151 1.90 7.47 -9.40
C PHE A 151 0.96 7.61 -8.21
N GLU A 152 -0.23 6.98 -8.26
CA GLU A 152 -1.13 6.89 -7.10
C GLU A 152 -0.40 6.26 -5.90
N HIS A 153 0.33 5.17 -6.13
CA HIS A 153 1.10 4.52 -5.08
C HIS A 153 2.19 5.43 -4.51
N TYR A 154 2.95 6.12 -5.36
CA TYR A 154 3.95 7.09 -4.94
C TYR A 154 3.35 8.21 -4.08
N ILE A 155 2.25 8.82 -4.52
CA ILE A 155 1.57 9.85 -3.74
C ILE A 155 1.12 9.32 -2.37
N LEU A 156 0.65 8.08 -2.31
CA LEU A 156 0.30 7.48 -1.02
C LEU A 156 1.50 7.32 -0.09
N MET A 157 2.68 6.96 -0.63
CA MET A 157 3.92 6.89 0.17
C MET A 157 4.27 8.27 0.77
N GLU A 158 4.19 9.34 -0.02
CA GLU A 158 4.39 10.72 0.45
C GLU A 158 3.39 11.09 1.55
N LEU A 159 2.11 10.77 1.37
CA LEU A 159 1.07 11.02 2.36
C LEU A 159 1.28 10.21 3.65
N LYS A 160 1.74 8.95 3.54
CA LYS A 160 2.08 8.11 4.69
C LYS A 160 3.29 8.66 5.47
N ALA A 161 4.30 9.16 4.77
CA ALA A 161 5.44 9.82 5.40
C ALA A 161 5.00 11.12 6.09
N TYR A 162 4.19 11.95 5.42
CA TYR A 162 3.61 13.15 6.03
C TYR A 162 2.79 12.82 7.29
N GLN A 163 1.92 11.81 7.22
CA GLN A 163 1.17 11.31 8.37
C GLN A 163 2.10 10.94 9.52
N ALA A 164 3.14 10.15 9.26
CA ALA A 164 4.03 9.65 10.31
C ALA A 164 4.89 10.76 10.95
N TYR A 165 5.33 11.75 10.17
CA TYR A 165 6.28 12.77 10.64
C TYR A 165 5.64 14.07 11.13
N ARG A 166 4.45 14.41 10.62
CA ARG A 166 3.83 15.72 10.87
C ARG A 166 2.46 15.63 11.53
N GLU A 167 1.64 14.69 11.13
CA GLU A 167 0.24 14.59 11.51
C GLU A 167 -0.14 13.13 11.86
N PRO A 168 0.42 12.57 12.96
CA PRO A 168 0.20 11.14 13.30
C PRO A 168 -1.27 10.77 13.50
N GLU A 169 -2.11 11.75 13.86
CA GLU A 169 -3.55 11.55 14.07
C GLU A 169 -4.37 11.71 12.78
N MET A 170 -3.75 12.09 11.66
CA MET A 170 -4.44 12.22 10.38
C MET A 170 -4.92 10.85 9.89
N GLU A 171 -6.19 10.75 9.55
CA GLU A 171 -6.74 9.55 8.92
C GLU A 171 -6.62 9.65 7.40
N LEU A 172 -6.05 8.60 6.78
CA LEU A 172 -6.01 8.42 5.34
C LEU A 172 -7.07 7.42 4.92
N SER A 173 -7.84 7.76 3.90
CA SER A 173 -8.88 6.91 3.32
C SER A 173 -9.08 7.25 1.84
N PHE A 174 -9.82 6.42 1.12
CA PHE A 174 -10.28 6.72 -0.24
C PHE A 174 -11.80 6.76 -0.28
N TRP A 175 -12.36 7.30 -1.36
CA TRP A 175 -13.81 7.27 -1.56
C TRP A 175 -14.13 6.71 -2.94
N ARG A 176 -15.08 5.78 -2.99
CA ARG A 176 -15.55 5.21 -4.25
C ARG A 176 -17.03 4.86 -4.17
N THR A 177 -17.76 5.17 -5.24
CA THR A 177 -19.16 4.77 -5.41
C THR A 177 -19.28 3.48 -6.22
N ALA A 178 -20.41 2.80 -6.08
CA ALA A 178 -20.74 1.65 -6.92
C ALA A 178 -20.85 2.02 -8.41
N ALA A 179 -21.05 3.31 -8.74
CA ALA A 179 -21.09 3.84 -10.11
C ALA A 179 -19.69 4.13 -10.69
N GLY A 180 -18.61 3.90 -9.93
CA GLY A 180 -17.23 4.04 -10.41
C GLY A 180 -16.63 5.44 -10.24
N GLN A 181 -17.32 6.38 -9.61
CA GLN A 181 -16.71 7.66 -9.21
C GLN A 181 -15.73 7.41 -8.06
N GLU A 182 -14.56 8.01 -8.12
CA GLU A 182 -13.49 7.77 -7.14
C GLU A 182 -12.76 9.05 -6.76
N VAL A 183 -12.33 9.11 -5.51
CA VAL A 183 -11.34 10.05 -4.98
C VAL A 183 -10.26 9.19 -4.33
N ASP A 184 -9.04 9.26 -4.85
CA ASP A 184 -7.97 8.36 -4.45
C ASP A 184 -7.57 8.55 -2.99
N PHE A 185 -7.52 9.79 -2.52
CA PHE A 185 -7.14 10.08 -1.13
C PHE A 185 -8.04 11.13 -0.50
N ILE A 186 -8.49 10.83 0.71
CA ILE A 186 -9.15 11.76 1.61
C ILE A 186 -8.33 11.83 2.88
N LEU A 187 -7.91 13.04 3.22
CA LEU A 187 -7.23 13.35 4.46
C LEU A 187 -8.26 13.85 5.46
N GLY A 188 -8.41 13.13 6.57
CA GLY A 188 -9.33 13.48 7.66
C GLY A 188 -8.57 13.84 8.92
N SER A 189 -9.13 14.76 9.71
CA SER A 189 -8.73 14.87 11.10
C SER A 189 -9.45 13.78 11.89
N PRO A 190 -8.83 13.19 12.95
CA PRO A 190 -9.56 12.32 13.86
C PRO A 190 -10.76 13.11 14.36
N ARG A 191 -11.95 12.56 14.20
CA ARG A 191 -13.16 13.21 14.68
C ARG A 191 -12.95 13.51 16.16
N CYS A 192 -12.90 14.77 16.50
CA CYS A 192 -13.15 15.21 17.86
C CYS A 192 -14.47 14.56 18.26
N GLY A 193 -14.38 13.49 19.07
CA GLY A 193 -15.53 12.66 19.40
C GLY A 193 -16.67 13.56 19.83
N ASP A 194 -17.85 13.22 19.38
CA ASP A 194 -19.12 13.84 19.68
C ASP A 194 -19.22 14.26 21.16
N ARG A 195 -18.72 15.45 21.51
CA ARG A 195 -18.85 16.08 22.83
C ARG A 195 -20.23 16.72 23.00
N SER A 196 -21.22 16.28 22.24
CA SER A 196 -22.59 16.75 22.31
C SER A 196 -23.52 15.89 23.17
N GLN A 197 -22.96 15.07 24.10
CA GLN A 197 -23.79 14.47 25.14
C GLN A 197 -23.29 14.86 26.52
N GLY A 198 -23.89 15.86 27.14
CA GLY A 198 -23.74 16.06 28.57
C GLY A 198 -23.67 17.47 29.07
N ARG A 199 -24.58 18.35 28.67
CA ARG A 199 -25.04 19.43 29.55
C ARG A 199 -26.57 19.50 29.48
N GLN A 200 -27.21 18.72 30.32
CA GLN A 200 -28.56 19.12 30.78
C GLN A 200 -28.37 20.28 31.76
N PRO A 201 -29.11 21.39 31.59
CA PRO A 201 -29.17 22.39 32.66
C PRO A 201 -30.01 21.80 33.77
N SER A 202 -29.42 21.72 34.95
CA SER A 202 -30.16 21.48 36.19
C SER A 202 -30.97 22.73 36.51
N SER A 203 -32.27 22.54 36.57
CA SER A 203 -33.24 23.44 37.17
C SER A 203 -32.99 23.59 38.67
#